data_42d1fb114935e634aadbd0fbc92bca1b
#
_entry.id   42d1fb114935e634aadbd0fbc92bca1b
#
_cell.length_a   1.000
_cell.length_b   1.000
_cell.length_c   1.000
_cell.angle_alpha   90.00
_cell.angle_beta   90.00
_cell.angle_gamma   90.00
#
_symmetry.space_group_name_H-M   'P 1'
#
loop_
_entity.id
_entity.type
_entity.pdbx_description
1 polymer ?
#
loop_
_entity_poly.entity_id
_entity_poly.type
_entity_poly.pdbx_seq_one_letter_code
_entity_poly.pdbx_strand_id
1 'polypeptide(L)' 'MIVNDILEKIEKLDEIRSSLKDIYHHGSEIGASELETIYDAYDAIEEYIEELKKKEVKE' A
#
# COMPACT_ATOMS: atom_id res chain seq x y z
N MET A 1 -21.65 7.85 -1.80
CA MET A 1 -21.57 7.00 -0.70
C MET A 1 -20.19 6.94 -0.14
N ILE A 2 -20.10 7.26 1.10
CA ILE A 2 -18.81 7.36 1.75
C ILE A 2 -18.14 6.01 1.86
N VAL A 3 -18.92 4.98 2.13
CA VAL A 3 -18.36 3.65 2.27
C VAL A 3 -17.72 3.19 0.97
N ASN A 4 -18.38 3.47 -0.14
CA ASN A 4 -17.82 3.09 -1.44
C ASN A 4 -16.52 3.82 -1.72
N ASP A 5 -16.43 5.09 -1.31
CA ASP A 5 -15.20 5.83 -1.51
C ASP A 5 -14.05 5.19 -0.75
N ILE A 6 -14.31 4.76 0.47
CA ILE A 6 -13.27 4.14 1.27
C ILE A 6 -12.85 2.81 0.65
N LEU A 7 -13.81 2.02 0.22
CA LEU A 7 -13.48 0.74 -0.40
C LEU A 7 -12.68 0.93 -1.68
N GLU A 8 -13.04 1.93 -2.48
CA GLU A 8 -12.29 2.21 -3.69
C GLU A 8 -10.86 2.58 -3.37
N LYS A 9 -10.68 3.42 -2.36
CA LYS A 9 -9.34 3.81 -1.97
C LYS A 9 -8.53 2.61 -1.50
N ILE A 10 -9.15 1.75 -0.72
CA ILE A 10 -8.46 0.55 -0.25
C ILE A 10 -8.04 -0.31 -1.42
N GLU A 11 -8.92 -0.50 -2.38
CA GLU A 11 -8.60 -1.33 -3.54
C GLU A 11 -7.43 -0.75 -4.33
N LYS A 12 -7.45 0.56 -4.56
CA LYS A 12 -6.38 1.19 -5.31
C LYS A 12 -5.06 1.12 -4.56
N LEU A 13 -5.11 1.35 -3.27
CA LEU A 13 -3.91 1.26 -2.46
C LEU A 13 -3.37 -0.17 -2.42
N ASP A 14 -4.28 -1.13 -2.41
CA ASP A 14 -3.86 -2.52 -2.42
C ASP A 14 -3.14 -2.87 -3.72
N GLU A 15 -3.62 -2.32 -4.83
CA GLU A 15 -2.95 -2.53 -6.10
C GLU A 15 -1.55 -1.92 -6.10
N ILE A 16 -1.45 -0.70 -5.57
CA ILE A 16 -0.15 -0.05 -5.48
C ILE A 16 0.78 -0.84 -4.58
N ARG A 17 0.26 -1.32 -3.47
CA ARG A 17 1.07 -2.12 -2.56
C ARG A 17 1.57 -3.37 -3.25
N SER A 18 0.73 -4.00 -4.02
CA SER A 18 1.12 -5.21 -4.75
C SER A 18 2.23 -4.91 -5.75
N SER A 19 2.12 -3.77 -6.45
CA SER A 19 3.14 -3.37 -7.40
C SER A 19 4.46 -3.12 -6.70
N LEU A 20 4.42 -2.46 -5.56
CA LEU A 20 5.63 -2.21 -4.79
C LEU A 20 6.27 -3.50 -4.34
N LYS A 21 5.45 -4.46 -3.94
CA LYS A 21 5.96 -5.75 -3.53
C LYS A 21 6.68 -6.45 -4.67
N ASP A 22 6.09 -6.38 -5.87
CA ASP A 22 6.72 -6.98 -7.03
C ASP A 22 8.07 -6.33 -7.30
N ILE A 23 8.13 -5.00 -7.23
CA ILE A 23 9.38 -4.30 -7.46
C ILE A 23 10.41 -4.71 -6.41
N TYR A 24 9.98 -4.82 -5.18
CA TYR A 24 10.89 -5.23 -4.11
C TYR A 24 11.44 -6.62 -4.37
N HIS A 25 10.62 -7.53 -4.82
CA HIS A 25 11.05 -8.91 -5.10
C HIS A 25 12.00 -8.98 -6.28
N HIS A 26 11.92 -8.04 -7.19
CA HIS A 26 12.83 -7.98 -8.32
C HIS A 26 13.96 -6.99 -8.07
N GLY A 27 14.26 -6.78 -6.80
CA GLY A 27 15.19 -5.73 -6.42
C GLY A 27 16.63 -5.97 -6.81
N SER A 28 16.97 -7.16 -7.31
CA SER A 28 18.34 -7.39 -7.75
C SER A 28 18.72 -6.47 -8.89
N GLU A 29 17.73 -5.84 -9.51
CA GLU A 29 17.99 -4.92 -10.64
C GLU A 29 18.14 -3.48 -10.18
N ILE A 30 17.90 -3.18 -8.93
CA ILE A 30 18.01 -1.81 -8.43
C ILE A 30 18.88 -1.83 -7.18
N GLY A 31 19.32 -0.65 -6.77
CA GLY A 31 20.24 -0.56 -5.66
C GLY A 31 19.55 -0.75 -4.31
N ALA A 32 20.36 -0.94 -3.28
CA ALA A 32 19.86 -1.16 -1.94
C ALA A 32 19.11 0.08 -1.42
N SER A 33 19.58 1.27 -1.80
CA SER A 33 18.91 2.48 -1.36
C SER A 33 17.49 2.55 -1.88
N GLU A 34 17.32 2.19 -3.15
CA GLU A 34 15.99 2.20 -3.73
C GLU A 34 15.10 1.15 -3.09
N LEU A 35 15.67 0.01 -2.75
CA LEU A 35 14.89 -1.04 -2.08
C LEU A 35 14.37 -0.56 -0.74
N GLU A 36 15.20 0.14 0.01
CA GLU A 36 14.76 0.68 1.30
C GLU A 36 13.63 1.67 1.13
N THR A 37 13.76 2.54 0.14
CA THR A 37 12.72 3.52 -0.12
C THR A 37 11.41 2.84 -0.49
N ILE A 38 11.50 1.81 -1.32
CA ILE A 38 10.30 1.09 -1.75
C ILE A 38 9.66 0.39 -0.56
N TYR A 39 10.47 -0.19 0.31
CA TYR A 39 9.94 -0.85 1.49
C TYR A 39 9.24 0.13 2.42
N ASP A 40 9.82 1.32 2.57
CA ASP A 40 9.19 2.34 3.40
C ASP A 40 7.84 2.75 2.81
N ALA A 41 7.77 2.92 1.51
CA ALA A 41 6.52 3.26 0.86
C ALA A 41 5.49 2.15 1.04
N TYR A 42 5.92 0.92 0.90
CA TYR A 42 5.04 -0.23 1.09
C TYR A 42 4.46 -0.22 2.50
N ASP A 43 5.31 -0.01 3.48
CA ASP A 43 4.89 -0.01 4.87
C ASP A 43 3.91 1.13 5.16
N ALA A 44 4.19 2.31 4.61
CA ALA A 44 3.31 3.45 4.82
C ALA A 44 1.93 3.19 4.20
N ILE A 45 1.90 2.60 3.01
CA ILE A 45 0.63 2.31 2.36
C ILE A 45 -0.14 1.26 3.16
N GLU A 46 0.56 0.28 3.68
CA GLU A 46 -0.10 -0.75 4.48
C GLU A 46 -0.74 -0.16 5.72
N GLU A 47 -0.03 0.73 6.38
CA GLU A 47 -0.58 1.39 7.56
C GLU A 47 -1.82 2.20 7.20
N TYR A 48 -1.74 2.91 6.09
CA TYR A 48 -2.87 3.73 5.68
C TYR A 48 -4.08 2.88 5.35
N ILE A 49 -3.85 1.75 4.69
CA ILE A 49 -4.95 0.83 4.38
C ILE A 49 -5.60 0.34 5.67
N GLU A 50 -4.81 0.02 6.67
CA GLU A 50 -5.37 -0.44 7.92
C GLU A 50 -6.21 0.63 8.59
N GLU A 51 -5.76 1.87 8.52
CA GLU A 51 -6.54 2.96 9.08
C GLU A 51 -7.87 3.13 8.36
N LEU A 52 -7.85 3.01 7.05
CA LEU A 52 -9.08 3.10 6.28
C LEU A 52 -10.03 1.97 6.62
N LYS A 53 -9.50 0.78 6.82
CA LYS A 53 -10.34 -0.36 7.20
C LYS A 53 -10.97 -0.14 8.55
N LYS A 54 -10.26 0.47 9.48
CA LYS A 54 -10.84 0.77 10.77
C LYS A 54 -12.00 1.74 10.64
N LYS A 55 -11.83 2.74 9.79
CA LYS A 55 -12.92 3.69 9.59
C LYS A 55 -14.13 3.02 8.98
N GLU A 56 -13.90 2.11 8.06
CA GLU A 56 -15.00 1.41 7.42
C GLU A 56 -15.78 0.57 8.43
N VAL A 57 -15.07 -0.15 9.26
CA VAL A 57 -15.69 -1.03 10.23
C VAL A 57 -16.41 -0.25 11.31
N LYS A 58 -15.86 0.88 11.62
CA LYS A 58 -16.33 1.61 12.77
C LYS A 58 -17.72 2.17 12.63
N GLU A 59 -18.10 2.58 11.52
CA GLU A 59 -19.44 3.15 11.34
C GLU A 59 -20.21 3.46 12.62
#